data_c67c87f5c82270448d2cf95bd0cbc756
#
_entry.id   c67c87f5c82270448d2cf95bd0cbc756
#
_cell.length_a   1.000
_cell.length_b   1.000
_cell.length_c   1.000
_cell.angle_alpha   90.00
_cell.angle_beta   90.00
_cell.angle_gamma   90.00
#
_symmetry.space_group_name_H-M   'P 1'
#
loop_
_entity.id
_entity.type
_entity.pdbx_description
1 polymer ?
#
loop_
_entity_poly.entity_id
_entity_poly.type
_entity_poly.pdbx_seq_one_letter_code
_entity_poly.pdbx_strand_id
1 'polypeptide(L)'
;VTIVCNGEIYNYKELYAMMGITPTTGSDCEVIIRMYKKYGFEYTVEMLDGVFALMLLDESDMSTDPVFHVARDPFGVRPLYVLEVNDNNNHPTQDNAYSTTGANTKTGANDCIVTTERIVAIASEIKMLVPFTGSSGQMKWCQSDMSSVPTNRRIYANQKTYSIKPFMPGTFSSYSKSFLVNSEWQQYVTNKCFFKVSPPKSLAWSNASDENTSIHKLALQGIFNHLDEAVRKRVVGTTERPIACLLSGGLDSSIITALVNKHHTGAERLKTFSIGMRGSEDLKHAQMVADHLGTDHTEITFGPDELFQAIPEVIEMIESYDTTTVRASVGNYLIGKYISQNTDVKVVFNGDGSDEVTGGYLYFLKAPDNLAFDKECRRLVADIHTFDVLRSDRCISSNGLEPRTPFLDKNFVDYFLSLPIEMRNPCSNKMALLENRVCEKYLLRQAIIETNPSLLPESIVWRTKEAFSDGVSGDENSWYEVIQKKVEMMKFDDPSPWTHNTPQTLEQTYYRTIYESLFPGTASNIPYFWMPKFVKAEDCSARTLEIYSQRNK
;
A
#
# COMPACT_ATOMS: atom_id res chain seq x y z
N VAL A 1 -1.40 -19.50 23.04
CA VAL A 1 -1.36 -18.84 21.72
C VAL A 1 -1.06 -17.37 21.93
N THR A 2 -0.03 -16.89 21.26
CA THR A 2 0.43 -15.49 21.31
C THR A 2 0.31 -14.85 19.93
N ILE A 3 -0.15 -13.59 19.86
CA ILE A 3 -0.23 -12.83 18.62
C ILE A 3 0.53 -11.52 18.75
N VAL A 4 1.19 -11.13 17.65
CA VAL A 4 1.68 -9.78 17.40
C VAL A 4 0.99 -9.31 16.13
N CYS A 5 0.29 -8.19 16.20
CA CYS A 5 -0.45 -7.63 15.08
C CYS A 5 -0.19 -6.12 14.98
N ASN A 6 0.31 -5.69 13.83
CA ASN A 6 0.30 -4.29 13.42
C ASN A 6 -0.87 -4.13 12.47
N GLY A 7 -1.98 -3.57 12.96
CA GLY A 7 -3.16 -3.44 12.10
C GLY A 7 -4.43 -3.15 12.84
N GLU A 8 -5.53 -3.23 12.10
CA GLU A 8 -6.89 -2.98 12.54
C GLU A 8 -7.85 -3.95 11.86
N ILE A 9 -8.71 -4.59 12.62
CA ILE A 9 -9.71 -5.54 12.13
C ILE A 9 -11.10 -4.89 12.21
N TYR A 10 -11.62 -4.43 11.09
CA TYR A 10 -12.85 -3.64 11.03
C TYR A 10 -14.11 -4.44 11.34
N ASN A 11 -14.12 -5.73 11.03
CA ASN A 11 -15.26 -6.62 11.25
C ASN A 11 -15.17 -7.46 12.54
N TYR A 12 -14.36 -7.05 13.53
CA TYR A 12 -14.16 -7.85 14.74
C TYR A 12 -15.47 -8.08 15.53
N LYS A 13 -16.38 -7.10 15.55
CA LYS A 13 -17.68 -7.21 16.24
C LYS A 13 -18.56 -8.27 15.61
N GLU A 14 -18.63 -8.29 14.28
CA GLU A 14 -19.36 -9.27 13.49
C GLU A 14 -18.81 -10.68 13.69
N LEU A 15 -17.48 -10.82 13.72
CA LEU A 15 -16.82 -12.10 13.97
C LEU A 15 -17.10 -12.61 15.40
N TYR A 16 -17.11 -11.74 16.41
CA TYR A 16 -17.52 -12.12 17.76
C TYR A 16 -18.98 -12.54 17.81
N ALA A 17 -19.88 -11.81 17.15
CA ALA A 17 -21.29 -12.16 17.05
C ALA A 17 -21.49 -13.52 16.36
N MET A 18 -20.78 -13.78 15.27
CA MET A 18 -20.80 -15.07 14.55
C MET A 18 -20.36 -16.24 15.44
N MET A 19 -19.36 -16.01 16.29
CA MET A 19 -18.87 -17.03 17.22
C MET A 19 -19.77 -17.25 18.45
N GLY A 20 -20.63 -16.28 18.78
CA GLY A 20 -21.46 -16.29 20.00
C GLY A 20 -20.63 -16.08 21.28
N ILE A 21 -19.53 -15.34 21.21
CA ILE A 21 -18.63 -15.06 22.35
C ILE A 21 -18.47 -13.56 22.58
N THR A 22 -18.10 -13.20 23.81
CA THR A 22 -17.81 -11.82 24.20
C THR A 22 -16.29 -11.61 24.22
N PRO A 23 -15.79 -10.45 23.73
CA PRO A 23 -14.38 -10.10 23.85
C PRO A 23 -13.97 -9.98 25.33
N THR A 24 -12.72 -10.29 25.61
CA THR A 24 -12.15 -10.17 26.98
C THR A 24 -11.30 -8.90 27.11
N THR A 25 -10.85 -8.35 26.02
CA THR A 25 -10.08 -7.09 25.97
C THR A 25 -10.80 -6.07 25.09
N GLY A 26 -10.33 -4.82 25.08
CA GLY A 26 -10.80 -3.80 24.15
C GLY A 26 -10.11 -3.85 22.78
N SER A 27 -9.21 -4.82 22.54
CA SER A 27 -8.49 -4.92 21.25
C SER A 27 -9.31 -5.66 20.20
N ASP A 28 -9.44 -5.07 19.03
CA ASP A 28 -10.01 -5.69 17.83
C ASP A 28 -9.20 -6.92 17.37
N CYS A 29 -7.88 -6.89 17.55
CA CYS A 29 -6.98 -7.99 17.18
C CYS A 29 -7.14 -9.25 18.05
N GLU A 30 -7.78 -9.18 19.24
CA GLU A 30 -8.07 -10.37 20.06
C GLU A 30 -8.92 -11.39 19.28
N VAL A 31 -9.79 -10.92 18.40
CA VAL A 31 -10.68 -11.80 17.61
C VAL A 31 -9.91 -12.83 16.79
N ILE A 32 -8.70 -12.48 16.34
CA ILE A 32 -7.84 -13.37 15.54
C ILE A 32 -7.52 -14.65 16.31
N ILE A 33 -7.17 -14.55 17.60
CA ILE A 33 -6.88 -15.72 18.45
C ILE A 33 -8.14 -16.58 18.62
N ARG A 34 -9.31 -15.94 18.79
CA ARG A 34 -10.58 -16.65 18.97
C ARG A 34 -11.00 -17.41 17.71
N MET A 35 -10.88 -16.75 16.56
CA MET A 35 -11.12 -17.33 15.25
C MET A 35 -10.16 -18.50 14.98
N TYR A 36 -8.86 -18.30 15.19
CA TYR A 36 -7.83 -19.33 15.02
C TYR A 36 -8.13 -20.59 15.83
N LYS A 37 -8.41 -20.44 17.13
CA LYS A 37 -8.72 -21.57 18.01
C LYS A 37 -9.97 -22.34 17.60
N LYS A 38 -10.93 -21.70 16.97
CA LYS A 38 -12.22 -22.31 16.60
C LYS A 38 -12.20 -22.88 15.19
N TYR A 39 -11.54 -22.22 14.24
CA TYR A 39 -11.67 -22.50 12.81
C TYR A 39 -10.35 -22.77 12.09
N GLY A 40 -9.20 -22.60 12.75
CA GLY A 40 -7.87 -22.69 12.14
C GLY A 40 -7.43 -21.42 11.45
N PHE A 41 -6.14 -21.38 11.06
CA PHE A 41 -5.50 -20.13 10.61
C PHE A 41 -5.97 -19.65 9.24
N GLU A 42 -6.09 -20.57 8.27
CA GLU A 42 -6.52 -20.24 6.91
C GLU A 42 -7.89 -19.59 6.89
N TYR A 43 -8.87 -20.23 7.49
CA TYR A 43 -10.23 -19.69 7.57
C TYR A 43 -10.25 -18.34 8.32
N THR A 44 -9.40 -18.19 9.33
CA THR A 44 -9.28 -16.92 10.06
C THR A 44 -8.87 -15.80 9.12
N VAL A 45 -7.75 -15.92 8.39
CA VAL A 45 -7.27 -14.83 7.52
C VAL A 45 -8.22 -14.52 6.36
N GLU A 46 -8.95 -15.50 5.83
CA GLU A 46 -9.99 -15.30 4.82
C GLU A 46 -11.16 -14.45 5.34
N MET A 47 -11.55 -14.66 6.59
CA MET A 47 -12.68 -13.96 7.21
C MET A 47 -12.32 -12.56 7.70
N LEU A 48 -11.04 -12.25 7.95
CA LEU A 48 -10.65 -10.92 8.40
C LEU A 48 -10.98 -9.85 7.35
N ASP A 49 -11.57 -8.77 7.81
CA ASP A 49 -11.74 -7.53 7.04
C ASP A 49 -11.02 -6.41 7.78
N GLY A 50 -9.86 -6.02 7.26
CA GLY A 50 -8.96 -5.09 7.93
C GLY A 50 -7.68 -4.87 7.17
N VAL A 51 -6.78 -4.11 7.79
CA VAL A 51 -5.40 -3.91 7.37
C VAL A 51 -4.51 -4.50 8.45
N PHE A 52 -3.60 -5.40 8.08
CA PHE A 52 -2.81 -6.12 9.08
C PHE A 52 -1.51 -6.71 8.54
N ALA A 53 -0.52 -6.72 9.43
CA ALA A 53 0.66 -7.56 9.37
C ALA A 53 0.71 -8.32 10.70
N LEU A 54 0.54 -9.62 10.68
CA LEU A 54 0.39 -10.41 11.90
C LEU A 54 1.32 -11.63 11.96
N MET A 55 1.68 -11.96 13.18
CA MET A 55 2.40 -13.18 13.54
C MET A 55 1.64 -13.86 14.68
N LEU A 56 1.39 -15.15 14.57
CA LEU A 56 0.70 -15.96 15.57
C LEU A 56 1.53 -17.19 15.92
N LEU A 57 1.89 -17.33 17.19
CA LEU A 57 2.60 -18.49 17.74
C LEU A 57 1.63 -19.33 18.57
N ASP A 58 1.52 -20.61 18.25
CA ASP A 58 0.76 -21.57 19.02
C ASP A 58 1.68 -22.61 19.66
N GLU A 59 1.76 -22.56 20.98
CA GLU A 59 2.46 -23.48 21.87
C GLU A 59 1.48 -24.04 22.91
N SER A 60 0.17 -24.00 22.62
CA SER A 60 -0.86 -24.34 23.61
C SER A 60 -0.98 -25.83 23.92
N ASP A 61 -0.51 -26.67 23.02
CA ASP A 61 -0.52 -28.13 23.22
C ASP A 61 0.93 -28.65 23.31
N MET A 62 1.32 -29.09 24.51
CA MET A 62 2.65 -29.66 24.79
C MET A 62 2.89 -31.01 24.11
N SER A 63 1.83 -31.66 23.58
CA SER A 63 1.93 -32.94 22.86
C SER A 63 2.17 -32.77 21.36
N THR A 64 2.02 -31.55 20.81
CA THR A 64 2.24 -31.23 19.41
C THR A 64 3.42 -30.27 19.21
N ASP A 65 4.02 -30.31 18.04
CA ASP A 65 5.07 -29.37 17.68
C ASP A 65 4.50 -27.93 17.66
N PRO A 66 5.22 -26.90 18.18
CA PRO A 66 4.81 -25.52 18.08
C PRO A 66 4.62 -25.07 16.64
N VAL A 67 3.60 -24.26 16.40
CA VAL A 67 3.27 -23.72 15.07
C VAL A 67 3.37 -22.20 15.09
N PHE A 68 3.98 -21.65 14.05
CA PHE A 68 4.11 -20.22 13.84
C PHE A 68 3.51 -19.83 12.50
N HIS A 69 2.61 -18.86 12.50
CA HIS A 69 1.94 -18.35 11.32
C HIS A 69 2.27 -16.88 11.10
N VAL A 70 2.42 -16.51 9.83
CA VAL A 70 2.63 -15.12 9.38
C VAL A 70 1.61 -14.81 8.30
N ALA A 71 0.96 -13.65 8.35
CA ALA A 71 0.05 -13.19 7.31
C ALA A 71 0.10 -11.68 7.13
N ARG A 72 -0.21 -11.22 5.92
CA ARG A 72 -0.29 -9.80 5.56
C ARG A 72 -1.59 -9.52 4.83
N ASP A 73 -2.20 -8.36 5.09
CA ASP A 73 -3.48 -7.94 4.50
C ASP A 73 -3.49 -8.00 2.96
N PRO A 74 -4.69 -7.99 2.32
CA PRO A 74 -4.85 -8.18 0.89
C PRO A 74 -4.00 -7.29 -0.01
N PHE A 75 -3.73 -6.04 0.38
CA PHE A 75 -3.00 -5.06 -0.43
C PHE A 75 -1.68 -4.63 0.19
N GLY A 76 -1.30 -5.22 1.33
CA GLY A 76 -0.08 -4.88 2.06
C GLY A 76 -0.07 -3.45 2.58
N VAL A 77 -1.23 -2.94 3.01
CA VAL A 77 -1.36 -1.62 3.63
C VAL A 77 -0.44 -1.52 4.83
N ARG A 78 -0.44 -2.56 5.68
CA ARG A 78 0.57 -2.66 6.73
C ARG A 78 1.83 -3.33 6.19
N PRO A 79 2.99 -2.67 6.31
CA PRO A 79 4.23 -3.24 5.81
C PRO A 79 4.70 -4.42 6.67
N LEU A 80 5.32 -5.40 6.01
CA LEU A 80 5.92 -6.57 6.65
C LEU A 80 7.10 -7.05 5.82
N TYR A 81 8.25 -7.27 6.47
CA TYR A 81 9.48 -7.76 5.86
C TYR A 81 9.99 -8.97 6.63
N VAL A 82 10.64 -9.86 5.91
CA VAL A 82 11.31 -11.04 6.45
C VAL A 82 12.81 -10.95 6.18
N LEU A 83 13.60 -11.30 7.18
CA LEU A 83 15.02 -11.54 7.06
C LEU A 83 15.24 -13.04 6.90
N GLU A 84 15.76 -13.44 5.76
CA GLU A 84 16.06 -14.83 5.42
C GLU A 84 17.56 -15.08 5.40
N VAL A 85 17.95 -16.30 5.75
CA VAL A 85 19.34 -16.80 5.62
C VAL A 85 19.40 -17.77 4.47
N ASN A 86 20.29 -17.51 3.54
CA ASN A 86 20.68 -18.45 2.49
C ASN A 86 21.91 -19.23 2.94
N ASP A 87 21.78 -20.49 3.26
CA ASP A 87 22.92 -21.38 3.51
C ASP A 87 23.54 -21.80 2.16
N ASN A 88 24.67 -21.21 1.76
CA ASN A 88 25.38 -21.52 0.50
C ASN A 88 25.97 -22.94 0.45
N ASN A 89 25.58 -23.85 1.34
CA ASN A 89 26.10 -25.22 1.40
C ASN A 89 25.41 -26.20 0.45
N ASN A 90 24.45 -25.79 -0.37
CA ASN A 90 23.91 -26.62 -1.43
C ASN A 90 24.67 -26.34 -2.74
N HIS A 91 25.88 -26.91 -2.89
CA HIS A 91 26.38 -27.22 -4.22
C HIS A 91 25.32 -28.11 -4.91
N PRO A 92 24.83 -27.76 -6.10
CA PRO A 92 24.13 -28.75 -6.91
C PRO A 92 25.14 -29.87 -7.15
N THR A 93 24.88 -31.03 -6.58
CA THR A 93 25.57 -32.25 -7.03
C THR A 93 25.30 -32.35 -8.52
N GLN A 94 26.36 -32.17 -9.30
CA GLN A 94 26.40 -32.51 -10.72
C GLN A 94 26.20 -34.03 -10.85
N ASP A 95 24.97 -34.49 -10.79
CA ASP A 95 24.59 -35.81 -11.26
C ASP A 95 23.05 -35.83 -11.36
N ASN A 96 22.54 -35.37 -12.50
CA ASN A 96 21.33 -35.87 -13.16
C ASN A 96 21.00 -35.04 -14.41
N ALA A 97 21.99 -34.99 -15.32
CA ALA A 97 21.64 -34.85 -16.72
C ALA A 97 21.60 -36.27 -17.30
N TYR A 98 20.39 -36.85 -17.42
CA TYR A 98 20.01 -37.81 -18.48
C TYR A 98 18.56 -38.28 -18.24
N SER A 99 17.73 -37.96 -19.13
CA SER A 99 16.87 -38.83 -19.94
C SER A 99 15.47 -38.27 -20.13
N THR A 100 15.29 -37.75 -21.31
CA THR A 100 14.00 -37.72 -21.99
C THR A 100 13.59 -39.16 -22.34
N THR A 101 12.41 -39.59 -21.87
CA THR A 101 11.42 -40.36 -22.67
C THR A 101 10.24 -40.75 -21.78
N GLY A 102 9.05 -40.62 -22.35
CA GLY A 102 7.78 -40.70 -21.68
C GLY A 102 7.40 -42.03 -21.00
N ALA A 103 6.50 -41.90 -20.09
CA ALA A 103 5.31 -42.75 -19.91
C ALA A 103 4.48 -42.30 -18.71
N ASN A 104 3.17 -42.24 -18.92
CA ASN A 104 2.14 -41.99 -17.91
C ASN A 104 2.21 -42.99 -16.75
N THR A 105 2.22 -42.52 -15.49
CA THR A 105 1.52 -43.21 -14.39
C THR A 105 1.06 -42.18 -13.35
N LYS A 106 -0.26 -42.11 -13.14
CA LYS A 106 -0.91 -41.43 -12.01
C LYS A 106 -0.54 -42.18 -10.72
N THR A 107 0.07 -41.46 -9.79
CA THR A 107 -0.10 -41.77 -8.34
C THR A 107 0.07 -40.46 -7.58
N GLY A 108 -0.95 -40.14 -6.75
CA GLY A 108 -0.92 -38.94 -5.92
C GLY A 108 0.05 -39.15 -4.75
N ALA A 109 0.89 -38.18 -4.56
CA ALA A 109 1.52 -37.82 -3.31
C ALA A 109 1.80 -36.31 -3.39
N ASN A 110 1.31 -35.57 -2.40
CA ASN A 110 1.66 -34.16 -2.21
C ASN A 110 3.16 -34.11 -1.89
N ASP A 111 3.99 -33.89 -2.89
CA ASP A 111 5.39 -33.52 -2.69
C ASP A 111 5.43 -32.09 -2.16
N CYS A 112 5.41 -31.97 -0.84
CA CYS A 112 5.78 -30.76 -0.13
C CYS A 112 7.26 -30.50 -0.44
N ILE A 113 7.56 -29.55 -1.34
CA ILE A 113 8.91 -29.05 -1.55
C ILE A 113 9.30 -28.32 -0.26
N VAL A 114 10.10 -28.98 0.57
CA VAL A 114 10.70 -28.36 1.76
C VAL A 114 11.78 -27.41 1.26
N THR A 115 11.48 -26.11 1.21
CA THR A 115 12.49 -25.09 0.93
C THR A 115 13.36 -24.91 2.18
N THR A 116 14.67 -24.84 2.00
CA THR A 116 15.67 -24.66 3.09
C THR A 116 15.83 -23.18 3.50
N GLU A 117 14.93 -22.31 3.07
CA GLU A 117 14.92 -20.90 3.46
C GLU A 117 14.52 -20.77 4.92
N ARG A 118 15.41 -20.16 5.73
CA ARG A 118 15.18 -19.96 7.16
C ARG A 118 14.88 -18.51 7.45
N ILE A 119 13.71 -18.23 8.01
CA ILE A 119 13.40 -16.91 8.55
C ILE A 119 14.17 -16.72 9.87
N VAL A 120 14.90 -15.61 9.95
CA VAL A 120 15.65 -15.21 11.14
C VAL A 120 14.91 -14.17 11.96
N ALA A 121 14.28 -13.21 11.27
CA ALA A 121 13.53 -12.13 11.88
C ALA A 121 12.42 -11.61 10.95
N ILE A 122 11.42 -11.00 11.54
CA ILE A 122 10.29 -10.36 10.85
C ILE A 122 10.07 -8.99 11.47
N ALA A 123 9.87 -7.96 10.64
CA ALA A 123 9.59 -6.61 11.11
C ALA A 123 8.70 -5.83 10.14
N SER A 124 8.04 -4.80 10.64
CA SER A 124 7.29 -3.87 9.80
C SER A 124 8.19 -2.93 9.01
N GLU A 125 9.47 -2.80 9.37
CA GLU A 125 10.41 -1.84 8.79
C GLU A 125 11.76 -2.49 8.45
N ILE A 126 12.32 -2.14 7.29
CA ILE A 126 13.64 -2.62 6.82
C ILE A 126 14.74 -2.20 7.80
N LYS A 127 14.71 -0.96 8.29
CA LYS A 127 15.71 -0.41 9.23
C LYS A 127 15.88 -1.25 10.49
N MET A 128 14.83 -1.97 10.91
CA MET A 128 14.90 -2.87 12.06
C MET A 128 15.66 -4.17 11.75
N LEU A 129 15.73 -4.55 10.48
CA LEU A 129 16.37 -5.80 10.01
C LEU A 129 17.79 -5.60 9.50
N VAL A 130 18.14 -4.42 8.97
CA VAL A 130 19.47 -4.10 8.42
C VAL A 130 20.60 -4.40 9.39
N PRO A 131 20.52 -4.11 10.72
CA PRO A 131 21.60 -4.43 11.66
C PRO A 131 21.96 -5.91 11.72
N PHE A 132 21.06 -6.81 11.33
CA PHE A 132 21.28 -8.26 11.33
C PHE A 132 21.91 -8.77 10.03
N THR A 133 21.97 -7.98 8.95
CA THR A 133 22.52 -8.43 7.66
C THR A 133 24.05 -8.39 7.62
N GLY A 134 24.67 -7.64 8.55
CA GLY A 134 26.12 -7.60 8.69
C GLY A 134 26.85 -7.15 7.42
N SER A 135 26.63 -5.94 6.94
CA SER A 135 27.44 -5.35 5.85
C SER A 135 28.92 -5.19 6.22
N SER A 136 29.30 -5.57 7.44
CA SER A 136 30.70 -5.58 7.95
C SER A 136 31.10 -6.89 8.64
N GLY A 137 30.42 -8.00 8.41
CA GLY A 137 30.85 -9.33 8.89
C GLY A 137 30.87 -9.55 10.42
N GLN A 138 30.38 -8.63 11.22
CA GLN A 138 30.32 -8.77 12.67
C GLN A 138 28.97 -8.27 13.21
N MET A 139 28.12 -9.21 13.67
CA MET A 139 27.03 -8.86 14.58
C MET A 139 27.62 -8.18 15.82
N LYS A 140 27.49 -6.86 15.93
CA LYS A 140 27.70 -6.17 17.20
C LYS A 140 26.43 -6.30 18.03
N TRP A 141 26.26 -7.37 18.76
CA TRP A 141 25.40 -7.39 19.92
C TRP A 141 25.91 -6.33 20.91
N CYS A 142 25.03 -5.54 21.48
CA CYS A 142 25.38 -4.63 22.56
C CYS A 142 26.20 -5.38 23.62
N GLN A 143 27.44 -4.95 23.83
CA GLN A 143 28.42 -5.59 24.73
C GLN A 143 28.06 -5.46 26.23
N SER A 144 26.87 -4.99 26.62
CA SER A 144 26.54 -4.72 28.00
C SER A 144 26.16 -5.92 28.85
N ASP A 145 25.90 -7.12 28.26
CA ASP A 145 25.41 -8.29 29.05
C ASP A 145 26.12 -9.63 28.75
N MET A 146 27.34 -9.62 28.24
CA MET A 146 28.06 -10.85 27.84
C MET A 146 28.95 -11.44 28.96
N SER A 147 28.74 -11.15 30.22
CA SER A 147 29.55 -11.75 31.30
C SER A 147 29.14 -13.19 31.71
N SER A 148 28.09 -13.78 31.13
CA SER A 148 27.58 -15.08 31.51
C SER A 148 27.44 -16.14 30.42
N VAL A 149 27.98 -15.91 29.20
CA VAL A 149 27.89 -16.91 28.11
C VAL A 149 29.19 -17.71 28.04
N PRO A 150 29.15 -19.07 28.10
CA PRO A 150 30.35 -19.89 28.00
C PRO A 150 31.09 -19.68 26.67
N THR A 151 32.42 -19.48 26.78
CA THR A 151 33.34 -19.11 25.71
C THR A 151 33.54 -20.15 24.57
N ASN A 152 32.78 -21.22 24.50
CA ASN A 152 32.96 -22.32 23.55
C ASN A 152 32.01 -22.31 22.32
N ARG A 153 31.24 -21.26 22.07
CA ARG A 153 30.56 -21.06 20.78
C ARG A 153 31.25 -19.94 19.98
N ARG A 154 32.45 -20.21 19.47
CA ARG A 154 32.93 -19.52 18.29
C ARG A 154 31.99 -19.87 17.14
N ILE A 155 31.05 -18.98 16.86
CA ILE A 155 30.24 -19.05 15.64
C ILE A 155 31.24 -18.82 14.49
N TYR A 156 31.62 -19.89 13.82
CA TYR A 156 32.34 -19.81 12.57
C TYR A 156 31.47 -19.01 11.61
N ALA A 157 31.99 -17.89 11.15
CA ALA A 157 31.43 -17.08 10.07
C ALA A 157 31.51 -17.87 8.75
N ASN A 158 30.79 -18.97 8.62
CA ASN A 158 30.56 -19.63 7.36
C ASN A 158 29.56 -18.79 6.58
N GLN A 159 30.06 -18.07 5.60
CA GLN A 159 29.43 -17.51 4.37
C GLN A 159 27.88 -17.55 4.29
N LYS A 160 27.17 -17.18 5.36
CA LYS A 160 25.73 -17.02 5.34
C LYS A 160 25.42 -15.69 4.69
N THR A 161 24.69 -15.70 3.60
CA THR A 161 24.14 -14.49 3.01
C THR A 161 22.75 -14.26 3.58
N TYR A 162 22.49 -13.01 3.95
CA TYR A 162 21.19 -12.59 4.46
C TYR A 162 20.48 -11.77 3.39
N SER A 163 19.18 -11.96 3.26
CA SER A 163 18.33 -11.13 2.40
C SER A 163 17.10 -10.64 3.15
N ILE A 164 16.76 -9.37 2.97
CA ILE A 164 15.52 -8.79 3.46
C ILE A 164 14.56 -8.71 2.28
N LYS A 165 13.36 -9.29 2.44
CA LYS A 165 12.32 -9.31 1.41
C LYS A 165 10.98 -8.86 1.98
N PRO A 166 10.11 -8.19 1.19
CA PRO A 166 8.74 -7.94 1.61
C PRO A 166 7.97 -9.26 1.71
N PHE A 167 7.16 -9.42 2.75
CA PHE A 167 6.18 -10.49 2.83
C PHE A 167 5.01 -10.16 1.89
N MET A 168 4.61 -11.12 1.06
CA MET A 168 3.65 -10.87 -0.01
C MET A 168 2.24 -10.55 0.51
N PRO A 169 1.59 -9.48 0.02
CA PRO A 169 0.21 -9.14 0.36
C PRO A 169 -0.78 -10.25 0.02
N GLY A 170 -1.86 -10.36 0.81
CA GLY A 170 -2.94 -11.33 0.59
C GLY A 170 -2.50 -12.79 0.74
N THR A 171 -1.36 -13.02 1.41
CA THR A 171 -0.80 -14.38 1.62
C THR A 171 -0.53 -14.67 3.08
N PHE A 172 -0.40 -15.96 3.38
CA PHE A 172 0.12 -16.42 4.65
C PHE A 172 1.15 -17.54 4.48
N SER A 173 2.03 -17.68 5.47
CA SER A 173 2.98 -18.79 5.59
C SER A 173 2.87 -19.41 6.97
N SER A 174 3.17 -20.72 7.05
CA SER A 174 3.12 -21.46 8.30
C SER A 174 4.36 -22.30 8.50
N TYR A 175 4.84 -22.33 9.73
CA TYR A 175 6.06 -23.00 10.17
C TYR A 175 5.76 -23.87 11.37
N SER A 176 6.41 -25.05 11.45
CA SER A 176 6.40 -25.90 12.64
C SER A 176 7.83 -26.13 13.12
N LYS A 177 7.98 -26.41 14.41
CA LYS A 177 9.27 -26.69 15.03
C LYS A 177 9.25 -28.09 15.65
N SER A 178 9.82 -29.06 14.95
CA SER A 178 9.92 -30.39 15.50
C SER A 178 11.02 -30.49 16.56
N PHE A 179 10.64 -30.88 17.78
CA PHE A 179 11.60 -31.16 18.86
C PHE A 179 12.39 -32.42 18.63
N LEU A 180 11.91 -33.33 17.76
CA LEU A 180 12.49 -34.64 17.54
C LEU A 180 13.58 -34.68 16.46
N VAL A 181 13.54 -33.74 15.49
CA VAL A 181 14.40 -33.83 14.30
C VAL A 181 15.54 -32.83 14.29
N ASN A 182 15.38 -31.54 14.62
CA ASN A 182 16.50 -30.58 14.60
C ASN A 182 16.27 -29.33 15.45
N SER A 183 15.17 -29.19 16.16
CA SER A 183 14.79 -27.98 16.93
C SER A 183 14.76 -26.69 16.10
N GLU A 184 14.61 -26.78 14.77
CA GLU A 184 14.55 -25.66 13.84
C GLU A 184 13.12 -25.50 13.29
N TRP A 185 12.74 -24.24 12.99
CA TRP A 185 11.48 -23.94 12.32
C TRP A 185 11.53 -24.39 10.85
N GLN A 186 10.57 -25.22 10.46
CA GLN A 186 10.42 -25.71 9.09
C GLN A 186 9.14 -25.14 8.50
N GLN A 187 9.24 -24.52 7.32
CA GLN A 187 8.10 -24.01 6.58
C GLN A 187 7.33 -25.16 5.93
N TYR A 188 6.02 -25.26 6.20
CA TYR A 188 5.15 -26.27 5.58
C TYR A 188 4.02 -25.64 4.74
N VAL A 189 3.78 -24.30 4.88
CA VAL A 189 2.95 -23.53 3.97
C VAL A 189 3.74 -22.29 3.55
N THR A 190 3.89 -22.07 2.25
CA THR A 190 4.65 -20.96 1.68
C THR A 190 3.73 -20.03 0.90
N ASN A 191 3.61 -18.78 1.34
CA ASN A 191 2.88 -17.69 0.64
C ASN A 191 1.54 -18.13 0.05
N LYS A 192 0.77 -18.90 0.81
CA LYS A 192 -0.56 -19.35 0.38
C LYS A 192 -1.48 -18.16 0.27
N CYS A 193 -2.01 -17.95 -0.93
CA CYS A 193 -2.90 -16.84 -1.21
C CYS A 193 -4.29 -17.09 -0.60
N PHE A 194 -4.75 -16.19 0.26
CA PHE A 194 -6.08 -16.22 0.86
C PHE A 194 -7.05 -15.17 0.28
N PHE A 195 -6.53 -14.23 -0.51
CA PHE A 195 -7.34 -13.21 -1.18
C PHE A 195 -6.93 -13.02 -2.62
N LYS A 196 -7.89 -13.04 -3.54
CA LYS A 196 -7.70 -12.72 -4.96
C LYS A 196 -8.81 -11.82 -5.42
N VAL A 197 -8.45 -10.75 -6.12
CA VAL A 197 -9.42 -9.88 -6.78
C VAL A 197 -10.10 -10.63 -7.92
N SER A 198 -11.43 -10.60 -7.94
CA SER A 198 -12.26 -11.26 -8.94
C SER A 198 -11.92 -10.82 -10.37
N PRO A 199 -12.02 -11.71 -11.37
CA PRO A 199 -11.87 -11.32 -12.77
C PRO A 199 -13.02 -10.40 -13.20
N PRO A 200 -12.83 -9.57 -14.24
CA PRO A 200 -13.90 -8.72 -14.75
C PRO A 200 -15.05 -9.58 -15.31
N LYS A 201 -16.28 -9.17 -15.01
CA LYS A 201 -17.48 -9.81 -15.54
C LYS A 201 -17.60 -9.47 -17.03
N SER A 202 -17.95 -10.47 -17.83
CA SER A 202 -18.32 -10.24 -19.23
C SER A 202 -19.76 -9.70 -19.27
N LEU A 203 -19.95 -8.54 -19.90
CA LEU A 203 -21.28 -8.08 -20.31
C LEU A 203 -21.51 -8.56 -21.75
N ALA A 204 -22.46 -9.48 -21.93
CA ALA A 204 -23.17 -9.55 -23.19
C ALA A 204 -24.05 -8.29 -23.26
N TRP A 205 -23.53 -7.21 -23.84
CA TRP A 205 -24.34 -6.04 -24.12
C TRP A 205 -25.45 -6.46 -25.08
N SER A 206 -26.64 -6.72 -24.54
CA SER A 206 -27.81 -6.84 -25.39
C SER A 206 -28.05 -5.49 -26.06
N ASN A 207 -28.55 -5.48 -27.30
CA ASN A 207 -28.87 -4.25 -28.00
C ASN A 207 -30.11 -3.52 -27.42
N ALA A 208 -30.65 -3.99 -26.31
CA ALA A 208 -31.78 -3.39 -25.60
C ALA A 208 -31.30 -2.18 -24.78
N SER A 209 -31.71 -0.98 -25.18
CA SER A 209 -31.36 0.29 -24.55
C SER A 209 -31.69 0.39 -23.07
N ASP A 210 -32.83 -0.23 -22.66
CA ASP A 210 -33.37 -0.10 -21.30
C ASP A 210 -32.66 -0.99 -20.28
N GLU A 211 -32.29 -2.22 -20.64
CA GLU A 211 -31.51 -3.11 -19.77
C GLU A 211 -30.10 -2.56 -19.48
N ASN A 212 -29.44 -2.00 -20.49
CA ASN A 212 -28.11 -1.41 -20.33
C ASN A 212 -28.13 -0.20 -19.39
N THR A 213 -29.17 0.60 -19.42
CA THR A 213 -29.38 1.74 -18.50
C THR A 213 -29.56 1.26 -17.07
N SER A 214 -30.33 0.17 -16.86
CA SER A 214 -30.54 -0.41 -15.53
C SER A 214 -29.25 -1.01 -14.94
N ILE A 215 -28.49 -1.76 -15.74
CA ILE A 215 -27.21 -2.34 -15.30
C ILE A 215 -26.19 -1.25 -14.97
N HIS A 216 -26.13 -0.19 -15.78
CA HIS A 216 -25.25 0.94 -15.52
C HIS A 216 -25.59 1.62 -14.19
N LYS A 217 -26.87 1.92 -13.94
CA LYS A 217 -27.33 2.50 -12.67
C LYS A 217 -27.01 1.62 -11.47
N LEU A 218 -27.23 0.30 -11.58
CA LEU A 218 -26.86 -0.64 -10.52
C LEU A 218 -25.36 -0.65 -10.25
N ALA A 219 -24.53 -0.54 -11.29
CA ALA A 219 -23.07 -0.46 -11.12
C ALA A 219 -22.66 0.84 -10.39
N LEU A 220 -23.24 1.99 -10.77
CA LEU A 220 -22.97 3.27 -10.11
C LEU A 220 -23.39 3.24 -8.64
N GLN A 221 -24.59 2.73 -8.35
CA GLN A 221 -25.08 2.57 -6.98
C GLN A 221 -24.19 1.62 -6.16
N GLY A 222 -23.74 0.53 -6.78
CA GLY A 222 -22.83 -0.43 -6.14
C GLY A 222 -21.48 0.18 -5.82
N ILE A 223 -20.88 0.98 -6.72
CA ILE A 223 -19.63 1.71 -6.47
C ILE A 223 -19.78 2.62 -5.25
N PHE A 224 -20.84 3.44 -5.24
CA PHE A 224 -21.10 4.35 -4.13
C PHE A 224 -21.30 3.60 -2.82
N ASN A 225 -22.14 2.56 -2.79
CA ASN A 225 -22.46 1.81 -1.59
C ASN A 225 -21.23 1.09 -1.00
N HIS A 226 -20.40 0.46 -1.84
CA HIS A 226 -19.19 -0.20 -1.35
C HIS A 226 -18.17 0.80 -0.79
N LEU A 227 -18.04 1.98 -1.40
CA LEU A 227 -17.14 3.01 -0.90
C LEU A 227 -17.68 3.66 0.39
N ASP A 228 -18.98 3.94 0.45
CA ASP A 228 -19.65 4.47 1.65
C ASP A 228 -19.50 3.51 2.83
N GLU A 229 -19.69 2.20 2.60
CA GLU A 229 -19.50 1.16 3.62
C GLU A 229 -18.03 1.01 4.02
N ALA A 230 -17.10 1.12 3.06
CA ALA A 230 -15.66 1.12 3.34
C ALA A 230 -15.26 2.26 4.29
N VAL A 231 -15.84 3.45 4.12
CA VAL A 231 -15.63 4.58 5.02
C VAL A 231 -16.36 4.35 6.35
N ARG A 232 -17.65 3.98 6.31
CA ARG A 232 -18.48 3.79 7.49
C ARG A 232 -17.85 2.87 8.52
N LYS A 233 -17.41 1.68 8.12
CA LYS A 233 -16.83 0.69 9.05
C LYS A 233 -15.53 1.20 9.69
N ARG A 234 -14.73 2.01 8.97
CA ARG A 234 -13.50 2.60 9.49
C ARG A 234 -13.78 3.76 10.46
N VAL A 235 -14.83 4.54 10.23
CA VAL A 235 -15.24 5.63 11.14
C VAL A 235 -15.87 5.04 12.41
N VAL A 236 -16.82 4.12 12.27
CA VAL A 236 -17.54 3.51 13.41
C VAL A 236 -16.62 2.65 14.28
N GLY A 237 -15.60 2.03 13.70
CA GLY A 237 -14.57 1.30 14.45
C GLY A 237 -13.63 2.20 15.26
N THR A 238 -13.65 3.53 15.05
CA THR A 238 -12.67 4.48 15.62
C THR A 238 -13.32 5.50 16.58
N THR A 239 -14.47 5.18 17.16
CA THR A 239 -15.25 6.12 18.00
C THR A 239 -14.53 6.63 19.25
N GLU A 240 -13.45 5.99 19.68
CA GLU A 240 -12.69 6.33 20.89
C GLU A 240 -11.48 7.25 20.62
N ARG A 241 -11.19 7.57 19.35
CA ARG A 241 -10.02 8.35 18.96
C ARG A 241 -10.42 9.54 18.08
N PRO A 242 -9.82 10.72 18.28
CA PRO A 242 -10.03 11.84 17.36
C PRO A 242 -9.55 11.51 15.95
N ILE A 243 -10.40 11.76 14.95
CA ILE A 243 -10.16 11.51 13.54
C ILE A 243 -10.01 12.80 12.76
N ALA A 244 -9.28 12.75 11.64
CA ALA A 244 -9.19 13.83 10.66
C ALA A 244 -9.08 13.29 9.24
N CYS A 245 -9.17 14.18 8.25
CA CYS A 245 -8.94 13.85 6.84
C CYS A 245 -7.82 14.70 6.24
N LEU A 246 -6.99 14.12 5.38
CA LEU A 246 -6.15 14.86 4.44
C LEU A 246 -7.01 15.27 3.25
N LEU A 247 -7.04 16.56 2.97
CA LEU A 247 -7.91 17.16 1.96
C LEU A 247 -7.08 17.99 0.98
N SER A 248 -6.76 17.44 -0.19
CA SER A 248 -6.04 18.16 -1.26
C SER A 248 -6.96 18.92 -2.22
N GLY A 249 -8.28 18.81 -2.06
CA GLY A 249 -9.25 19.35 -3.03
C GLY A 249 -9.29 18.59 -4.36
N GLY A 250 -8.53 17.50 -4.49
CA GLY A 250 -8.67 16.50 -5.55
C GLY A 250 -9.90 15.62 -5.33
N LEU A 251 -10.37 14.95 -6.40
CA LEU A 251 -11.57 14.11 -6.34
C LEU A 251 -11.53 13.09 -5.18
N ASP A 252 -10.45 12.35 -5.06
CA ASP A 252 -10.34 11.21 -4.14
C ASP A 252 -10.40 11.62 -2.68
N SER A 253 -9.56 12.57 -2.29
CA SER A 253 -9.54 13.12 -0.93
C SER A 253 -10.87 13.79 -0.58
N SER A 254 -11.51 14.46 -1.55
CA SER A 254 -12.79 15.11 -1.34
C SER A 254 -13.93 14.11 -1.13
N ILE A 255 -13.98 13.02 -1.91
CA ILE A 255 -14.96 11.92 -1.71
C ILE A 255 -14.80 11.31 -0.32
N ILE A 256 -13.57 10.94 0.05
CA ILE A 256 -13.31 10.33 1.37
C ILE A 256 -13.70 11.31 2.49
N THR A 257 -13.30 12.57 2.40
CA THR A 257 -13.63 13.59 3.40
C THR A 257 -15.15 13.75 3.54
N ALA A 258 -15.87 13.82 2.42
CA ALA A 258 -17.33 13.95 2.43
C ALA A 258 -18.03 12.75 3.07
N LEU A 259 -17.58 11.52 2.75
CA LEU A 259 -18.13 10.30 3.34
C LEU A 259 -17.74 10.15 4.82
N VAL A 260 -16.52 10.53 5.22
CA VAL A 260 -16.13 10.57 6.63
C VAL A 260 -16.99 11.59 7.39
N ASN A 261 -17.19 12.79 6.85
CA ASN A 261 -18.03 13.82 7.46
C ASN A 261 -19.48 13.35 7.62
N LYS A 262 -20.03 12.60 6.65
CA LYS A 262 -21.37 11.97 6.71
C LYS A 262 -21.50 10.99 7.89
N HIS A 263 -20.46 10.23 8.19
CA HIS A 263 -20.45 9.21 9.25
C HIS A 263 -19.85 9.68 10.56
N HIS A 264 -19.28 10.90 10.59
CA HIS A 264 -18.68 11.47 11.79
C HIS A 264 -19.77 11.84 12.81
N THR A 265 -19.69 11.25 14.00
CA THR A 265 -20.67 11.46 15.08
C THR A 265 -20.11 12.27 16.26
N GLY A 266 -18.87 12.79 16.13
CA GLY A 266 -18.25 13.63 17.16
C GLY A 266 -19.02 14.94 17.39
N ALA A 267 -18.90 15.49 18.58
CA ALA A 267 -19.54 16.78 18.92
C ALA A 267 -18.91 17.97 18.19
N GLU A 268 -17.64 17.86 17.80
CA GLU A 268 -16.88 18.87 17.07
C GLU A 268 -16.98 18.63 15.56
N ARG A 269 -16.72 19.68 14.78
CA ARG A 269 -16.61 19.55 13.32
C ARG A 269 -15.43 18.65 12.97
N LEU A 270 -15.56 17.88 11.88
CA LEU A 270 -14.46 17.07 11.35
C LEU A 270 -13.26 17.97 11.02
N LYS A 271 -12.10 17.65 11.60
CA LYS A 271 -10.84 18.34 11.26
C LYS A 271 -10.34 17.88 9.90
N THR A 272 -9.96 18.83 9.05
CA THR A 272 -9.36 18.56 7.74
C THR A 272 -8.08 19.35 7.56
N PHE A 273 -7.11 18.76 6.88
CA PHE A 273 -5.78 19.37 6.70
C PHE A 273 -5.37 19.33 5.23
N SER A 274 -4.83 20.43 4.74
CA SER A 274 -4.19 20.51 3.43
C SER A 274 -2.76 21.05 3.54
N ILE A 275 -1.92 20.71 2.58
CA ILE A 275 -0.53 21.15 2.50
C ILE A 275 -0.18 21.56 1.09
N GLY A 276 0.60 22.63 0.95
CA GLY A 276 1.10 23.09 -0.35
C GLY A 276 2.07 24.25 -0.23
N MET A 277 2.69 24.63 -1.34
CA MET A 277 3.37 25.90 -1.44
C MET A 277 2.33 27.04 -1.56
N ARG A 278 2.70 28.24 -1.17
CA ARG A 278 1.80 29.41 -1.25
C ARG A 278 1.27 29.58 -2.67
N GLY A 279 -0.05 29.73 -2.81
CA GLY A 279 -0.72 29.91 -4.10
C GLY A 279 -1.07 28.59 -4.82
N SER A 280 -0.79 27.44 -4.22
CA SER A 280 -1.11 26.13 -4.79
C SER A 280 -2.61 26.00 -5.10
N GLU A 281 -2.93 25.45 -6.27
CA GLU A 281 -4.32 25.19 -6.69
C GLU A 281 -5.01 24.16 -5.77
N ASP A 282 -4.25 23.22 -5.22
CA ASP A 282 -4.79 22.23 -4.28
C ASP A 282 -5.33 22.91 -3.02
N LEU A 283 -4.64 23.90 -2.47
CA LEU A 283 -5.11 24.63 -1.28
C LEU A 283 -6.43 25.34 -1.54
N LYS A 284 -6.58 26.00 -2.71
CA LYS A 284 -7.82 26.69 -3.09
C LYS A 284 -9.00 25.72 -3.19
N HIS A 285 -8.79 24.58 -3.84
CA HIS A 285 -9.83 23.58 -3.98
C HIS A 285 -10.15 22.85 -2.66
N ALA A 286 -9.14 22.64 -1.79
CA ALA A 286 -9.34 22.09 -0.47
C ALA A 286 -10.24 23.00 0.38
N GLN A 287 -10.01 24.33 0.35
CA GLN A 287 -10.86 25.30 1.05
C GLN A 287 -12.29 25.27 0.53
N MET A 288 -12.49 25.20 -0.81
CA MET A 288 -13.84 25.09 -1.40
C MET A 288 -14.61 23.86 -0.91
N VAL A 289 -13.93 22.71 -0.81
CA VAL A 289 -14.54 21.49 -0.28
C VAL A 289 -14.81 21.61 1.21
N ALA A 290 -13.89 22.16 1.97
CA ALA A 290 -14.04 22.38 3.41
C ALA A 290 -15.24 23.29 3.74
N ASP A 291 -15.40 24.38 2.97
CA ASP A 291 -16.54 25.30 3.11
C ASP A 291 -17.87 24.60 2.77
N HIS A 292 -17.90 23.79 1.69
CA HIS A 292 -19.09 23.03 1.29
C HIS A 292 -19.51 22.00 2.36
N LEU A 293 -18.54 21.30 2.95
CA LEU A 293 -18.77 20.26 3.95
C LEU A 293 -18.93 20.80 5.37
N GLY A 294 -18.54 22.06 5.61
CA GLY A 294 -18.56 22.70 6.93
C GLY A 294 -17.54 22.12 7.90
N THR A 295 -16.37 21.67 7.41
CA THR A 295 -15.30 21.09 8.24
C THR A 295 -14.47 22.17 8.95
N ASP A 296 -13.69 21.79 9.95
CA ASP A 296 -12.68 22.62 10.60
C ASP A 296 -11.35 22.43 9.83
N HIS A 297 -11.09 23.34 8.89
CA HIS A 297 -10.00 23.20 7.93
C HIS A 297 -8.76 23.99 8.34
N THR A 298 -7.61 23.33 8.25
CA THR A 298 -6.29 23.94 8.47
C THR A 298 -5.43 23.80 7.21
N GLU A 299 -5.03 24.92 6.66
CA GLU A 299 -4.09 25.01 5.55
C GLU A 299 -2.66 25.17 6.08
N ILE A 300 -1.73 24.35 5.58
CA ILE A 300 -0.32 24.35 5.97
C ILE A 300 0.52 24.67 4.76
N THR A 301 1.35 25.73 4.87
CA THR A 301 2.22 26.14 3.77
C THR A 301 3.68 25.98 4.13
N PHE A 302 4.46 25.43 3.18
CA PHE A 302 5.91 25.30 3.27
C PHE A 302 6.60 25.98 2.08
N GLY A 303 7.81 26.46 2.33
CA GLY A 303 8.68 26.97 1.27
C GLY A 303 9.40 25.81 0.53
N PRO A 304 9.89 26.07 -0.71
CA PRO A 304 10.59 25.05 -1.49
C PRO A 304 11.89 24.55 -0.81
N ASP A 305 12.53 25.36 0.01
CA ASP A 305 13.74 24.97 0.75
C ASP A 305 13.40 24.00 1.90
N GLU A 306 12.32 24.23 2.62
CA GLU A 306 11.85 23.37 3.70
C GLU A 306 11.44 21.99 3.16
N LEU A 307 10.70 21.96 2.05
CA LEU A 307 10.34 20.74 1.37
C LEU A 307 11.57 19.93 0.93
N PHE A 308 12.57 20.59 0.35
CA PHE A 308 13.77 19.91 -0.10
C PHE A 308 14.63 19.38 1.06
N GLN A 309 14.76 20.13 2.14
CA GLN A 309 15.51 19.73 3.33
C GLN A 309 14.92 18.52 4.04
N ALA A 310 13.61 18.27 3.88
CA ALA A 310 12.94 17.11 4.45
C ALA A 310 13.24 15.79 3.71
N ILE A 311 13.76 15.82 2.47
CA ILE A 311 13.96 14.62 1.64
C ILE A 311 14.77 13.52 2.32
N PRO A 312 15.93 13.81 2.96
CA PRO A 312 16.70 12.74 3.62
C PRO A 312 15.92 12.04 4.74
N GLU A 313 15.24 12.80 5.59
CA GLU A 313 14.40 12.27 6.68
C GLU A 313 13.24 11.44 6.10
N VAL A 314 12.64 11.91 5.01
CA VAL A 314 11.56 11.21 4.32
C VAL A 314 12.03 9.86 3.76
N ILE A 315 13.20 9.80 3.09
CA ILE A 315 13.76 8.55 2.55
C ILE A 315 14.02 7.56 3.69
N GLU A 316 14.52 8.01 4.84
CA GLU A 316 14.70 7.18 6.04
C GLU A 316 13.37 6.62 6.55
N MET A 317 12.31 7.44 6.58
CA MET A 317 11.02 7.02 7.09
C MET A 317 10.28 6.08 6.14
N ILE A 318 10.28 6.37 4.83
CA ILE A 318 9.55 5.54 3.85
C ILE A 318 10.34 4.31 3.39
N GLU A 319 11.66 4.28 3.61
CA GLU A 319 12.54 3.20 3.16
C GLU A 319 12.45 2.92 1.65
N SER A 320 12.39 4.00 0.86
CA SER A 320 12.29 3.95 -0.60
C SER A 320 13.14 5.04 -1.25
N TYR A 321 13.65 4.74 -2.46
CA TYR A 321 14.34 5.69 -3.33
C TYR A 321 13.62 5.93 -4.66
N ASP A 322 12.41 5.37 -4.82
CA ASP A 322 11.60 5.61 -6.02
C ASP A 322 11.22 7.08 -6.14
N THR A 323 11.44 7.66 -7.32
CA THR A 323 11.28 9.10 -7.56
C THR A 323 9.87 9.61 -7.26
N THR A 324 8.86 8.91 -7.75
CA THR A 324 7.45 9.27 -7.53
C THR A 324 7.09 9.19 -6.06
N THR A 325 7.48 8.09 -5.43
CA THR A 325 7.22 7.83 -4.02
C THR A 325 7.85 8.90 -3.13
N VAL A 326 9.14 9.24 -3.33
CA VAL A 326 9.83 10.26 -2.52
C VAL A 326 9.19 11.63 -2.71
N ARG A 327 8.94 12.07 -3.95
CA ARG A 327 8.33 13.39 -4.22
C ARG A 327 6.98 13.57 -3.52
N ALA A 328 6.12 12.57 -3.60
CA ALA A 328 4.81 12.60 -2.97
C ALA A 328 4.87 12.46 -1.44
N SER A 329 5.90 11.77 -0.92
CA SER A 329 6.06 11.53 0.50
C SER A 329 6.40 12.78 1.29
N VAL A 330 7.12 13.74 0.71
CA VAL A 330 7.56 14.95 1.42
C VAL A 330 6.36 15.70 2.02
N GLY A 331 5.34 15.97 1.21
CA GLY A 331 4.11 16.62 1.69
C GLY A 331 3.37 15.78 2.72
N ASN A 332 3.21 14.48 2.47
CA ASN A 332 2.51 13.58 3.41
C ASN A 332 3.23 13.47 4.76
N TYR A 333 4.55 13.42 4.77
CA TYR A 333 5.33 13.37 6.00
C TYR A 333 5.21 14.66 6.81
N LEU A 334 5.37 15.81 6.16
CA LEU A 334 5.30 17.12 6.83
C LEU A 334 3.91 17.42 7.39
N ILE A 335 2.83 17.08 6.66
CA ILE A 335 1.47 17.23 7.18
C ILE A 335 1.21 16.29 8.36
N GLY A 336 1.68 15.05 8.31
CA GLY A 336 1.62 14.10 9.44
C GLY A 336 2.35 14.63 10.67
N LYS A 337 3.56 15.18 10.48
CA LYS A 337 4.36 15.81 11.54
C LYS A 337 3.63 17.00 12.17
N TYR A 338 3.03 17.87 11.36
CA TYR A 338 2.24 18.99 11.86
C TYR A 338 1.03 18.53 12.68
N ILE A 339 0.23 17.59 12.16
CA ILE A 339 -0.97 17.07 12.84
C ILE A 339 -0.60 16.48 14.20
N SER A 340 0.44 15.64 14.24
CA SER A 340 0.90 15.00 15.47
C SER A 340 1.38 15.98 16.53
N GLN A 341 2.02 17.08 16.12
CA GLN A 341 2.60 18.07 17.05
C GLN A 341 1.58 19.12 17.53
N ASN A 342 0.53 19.38 16.73
CA ASN A 342 -0.36 20.52 16.97
C ASN A 342 -1.80 20.11 17.30
N THR A 343 -2.13 18.82 17.29
CA THR A 343 -3.49 18.33 17.52
C THR A 343 -3.51 17.07 18.38
N ASP A 344 -4.68 16.69 18.83
CA ASP A 344 -4.98 15.44 19.52
C ASP A 344 -5.37 14.29 18.59
N VAL A 345 -5.43 14.53 17.27
CA VAL A 345 -5.78 13.55 16.24
C VAL A 345 -4.87 12.32 16.33
N LYS A 346 -5.48 11.15 16.17
CA LYS A 346 -4.77 9.85 16.13
C LYS A 346 -4.99 9.08 14.84
N VAL A 347 -6.12 9.29 14.18
CA VAL A 347 -6.48 8.57 12.95
C VAL A 347 -6.71 9.57 11.82
N VAL A 348 -6.10 9.29 10.66
CA VAL A 348 -6.10 10.20 9.51
C VAL A 348 -6.59 9.45 8.27
N PHE A 349 -7.70 9.92 7.71
CA PHE A 349 -8.25 9.38 6.47
C PHE A 349 -7.65 10.07 5.25
N ASN A 350 -7.39 9.31 4.19
CA ASN A 350 -6.90 9.84 2.92
C ASN A 350 -7.51 9.11 1.71
N GLY A 351 -7.23 9.60 0.51
CA GLY A 351 -7.74 9.09 -0.76
C GLY A 351 -6.80 8.14 -1.51
N ASP A 352 -5.73 7.66 -0.88
CA ASP A 352 -4.72 6.83 -1.55
C ASP A 352 -5.31 5.47 -1.98
N GLY A 353 -4.79 4.93 -3.10
CA GLY A 353 -5.26 3.71 -3.73
C GLY A 353 -6.36 3.91 -4.78
N SER A 354 -6.98 5.10 -4.85
CA SER A 354 -8.03 5.40 -5.83
C SER A 354 -7.53 5.32 -7.27
N ASP A 355 -6.36 5.88 -7.55
CA ASP A 355 -5.80 5.95 -8.90
C ASP A 355 -5.48 4.57 -9.48
N GLU A 356 -4.96 3.67 -8.65
CA GLU A 356 -4.61 2.30 -9.02
C GLU A 356 -5.87 1.47 -9.30
N VAL A 357 -6.85 1.55 -8.43
CA VAL A 357 -8.10 0.78 -8.54
C VAL A 357 -8.93 1.25 -9.71
N THR A 358 -9.04 2.58 -9.92
CA THR A 358 -9.99 3.16 -10.88
C THR A 358 -9.38 3.56 -12.23
N GLY A 359 -8.07 3.38 -12.40
CA GLY A 359 -7.36 3.84 -13.61
C GLY A 359 -7.30 5.36 -13.68
N GLY A 360 -6.94 6.02 -12.56
CA GLY A 360 -7.04 7.46 -12.37
C GLY A 360 -5.87 8.27 -12.91
N TYR A 361 -4.76 7.66 -13.27
CA TYR A 361 -3.64 8.39 -13.86
C TYR A 361 -3.92 8.78 -15.31
N LEU A 362 -3.50 9.96 -15.73
CA LEU A 362 -3.78 10.49 -17.07
C LEU A 362 -3.32 9.57 -18.21
N TYR A 363 -2.23 8.82 -18.02
CA TYR A 363 -1.72 7.92 -19.03
C TYR A 363 -2.68 6.75 -19.36
N PHE A 364 -3.63 6.41 -18.47
CA PHE A 364 -4.64 5.40 -18.75
C PHE A 364 -5.53 5.74 -19.97
N LEU A 365 -5.68 7.04 -20.28
CA LEU A 365 -6.39 7.50 -21.47
C LEU A 365 -5.64 7.17 -22.78
N LYS A 366 -4.41 6.67 -22.69
CA LYS A 366 -3.61 6.18 -23.81
C LYS A 366 -3.46 4.66 -23.81
N ALA A 367 -4.21 3.96 -22.95
CA ALA A 367 -4.23 2.50 -22.99
C ALA A 367 -4.66 2.02 -24.38
N PRO A 368 -3.91 1.10 -25.01
CA PRO A 368 -4.17 0.70 -26.40
C PRO A 368 -5.50 -0.05 -26.56
N ASP A 369 -5.95 -0.73 -25.52
CA ASP A 369 -7.21 -1.48 -25.50
C ASP A 369 -7.70 -1.70 -24.06
N ASN A 370 -8.89 -2.29 -23.94
CA ASN A 370 -9.53 -2.59 -22.65
C ASN A 370 -8.72 -3.58 -21.80
N LEU A 371 -8.10 -4.57 -22.43
CA LEU A 371 -7.31 -5.57 -21.71
C LEU A 371 -6.03 -4.97 -21.14
N ALA A 372 -5.36 -4.10 -21.88
CA ALA A 372 -4.18 -3.37 -21.41
C ALA A 372 -4.55 -2.44 -20.23
N PHE A 373 -5.71 -1.76 -20.30
CA PHE A 373 -6.25 -0.96 -19.21
C PHE A 373 -6.45 -1.80 -17.93
N ASP A 374 -7.17 -2.93 -18.00
CA ASP A 374 -7.44 -3.79 -16.84
C ASP A 374 -6.16 -4.40 -16.25
N LYS A 375 -5.26 -4.91 -17.12
CA LYS A 375 -3.97 -5.44 -16.67
C LYS A 375 -3.15 -4.42 -15.91
N GLU A 376 -3.19 -3.16 -16.34
CA GLU A 376 -2.45 -2.11 -15.67
C GLU A 376 -3.06 -1.75 -14.31
N CYS A 377 -4.40 -1.62 -14.19
CA CYS A 377 -5.04 -1.44 -12.89
C CYS A 377 -4.66 -2.56 -11.91
N ARG A 378 -4.74 -3.82 -12.36
CA ARG A 378 -4.41 -4.98 -11.50
C ARG A 378 -2.93 -5.03 -11.12
N ARG A 379 -2.03 -4.65 -12.04
CA ARG A 379 -0.59 -4.54 -11.74
C ARG A 379 -0.34 -3.49 -10.68
N LEU A 380 -0.91 -2.29 -10.83
CA LEU A 380 -0.74 -1.22 -9.85
C LEU A 380 -1.29 -1.60 -8.48
N VAL A 381 -2.45 -2.25 -8.40
CA VAL A 381 -3.01 -2.74 -7.14
C VAL A 381 -2.12 -3.83 -6.52
N ALA A 382 -1.54 -4.71 -7.33
CA ALA A 382 -0.62 -5.73 -6.83
C ALA A 382 0.69 -5.14 -6.28
N ASP A 383 1.21 -4.09 -6.92
CA ASP A 383 2.48 -3.46 -6.58
C ASP A 383 2.32 -2.30 -5.56
N ILE A 384 1.09 -1.93 -5.19
CA ILE A 384 0.79 -0.74 -4.39
C ILE A 384 1.52 -0.71 -3.04
N HIS A 385 1.78 -1.89 -2.48
CA HIS A 385 2.50 -2.07 -1.22
C HIS A 385 3.97 -1.63 -1.27
N THR A 386 4.52 -1.40 -2.46
CA THR A 386 5.88 -0.91 -2.69
C THR A 386 5.91 0.60 -2.97
N PHE A 387 4.79 1.16 -3.41
CA PHE A 387 4.68 2.55 -3.88
C PHE A 387 3.70 3.36 -3.03
N ASP A 388 2.48 3.51 -3.49
CA ASP A 388 1.54 4.50 -2.93
C ASP A 388 1.13 4.18 -1.50
N VAL A 389 0.78 2.93 -1.19
CA VAL A 389 0.36 2.61 0.18
C VAL A 389 1.52 2.51 1.16
N LEU A 390 2.72 2.14 0.68
CA LEU A 390 3.94 2.21 1.50
C LEU A 390 4.17 3.65 1.97
N ARG A 391 4.12 4.59 1.03
CA ARG A 391 4.24 6.02 1.29
C ARG A 391 3.17 6.50 2.28
N SER A 392 1.91 6.16 1.99
CA SER A 392 0.76 6.56 2.80
C SER A 392 0.89 6.09 4.25
N ASP A 393 1.22 4.81 4.46
CA ASP A 393 1.41 4.25 5.79
C ASP A 393 2.61 4.88 6.51
N ARG A 394 3.79 4.86 5.87
CA ARG A 394 5.04 5.29 6.50
C ARG A 394 5.06 6.77 6.88
N CYS A 395 4.60 7.65 6.00
CA CYS A 395 4.61 9.09 6.26
C CYS A 395 3.74 9.48 7.43
N ILE A 396 2.63 8.77 7.65
CA ILE A 396 1.66 9.07 8.69
C ILE A 396 2.02 8.32 9.98
N SER A 397 2.32 7.02 9.89
CA SER A 397 2.60 6.18 11.05
C SER A 397 3.91 6.54 11.76
N SER A 398 4.93 7.01 11.04
CA SER A 398 6.19 7.51 11.63
C SER A 398 5.99 8.73 12.54
N ASN A 399 4.86 9.42 12.40
CA ASN A 399 4.47 10.53 13.26
C ASN A 399 3.52 10.11 14.41
N GLY A 400 3.35 8.81 14.67
CA GLY A 400 2.47 8.30 15.72
C GLY A 400 0.98 8.45 15.41
N LEU A 401 0.62 8.55 14.13
CA LEU A 401 -0.75 8.63 13.61
C LEU A 401 -1.08 7.33 12.88
N GLU A 402 -2.36 7.05 12.71
CA GLU A 402 -2.84 5.89 11.98
C GLU A 402 -3.52 6.28 10.66
N PRO A 403 -2.98 5.91 9.49
CA PRO A 403 -3.63 6.16 8.20
C PRO A 403 -4.78 5.18 7.95
N ARG A 404 -5.86 5.68 7.34
CA ARG A 404 -7.01 4.92 6.85
C ARG A 404 -7.20 5.20 5.38
N THR A 405 -7.18 4.14 4.56
CA THR A 405 -7.24 4.17 3.09
C THR A 405 -8.50 3.44 2.58
N PRO A 406 -9.69 4.06 2.60
CA PRO A 406 -10.94 3.37 2.26
C PRO A 406 -11.00 2.84 0.82
N PHE A 407 -10.30 3.46 -0.14
CA PHE A 407 -10.23 2.93 -1.52
C PHE A 407 -9.56 1.56 -1.63
N LEU A 408 -8.76 1.17 -0.63
CA LEU A 408 -8.16 -0.16 -0.51
C LEU A 408 -8.98 -1.10 0.38
N ASP A 409 -10.28 -0.88 0.45
CA ASP A 409 -11.20 -1.83 1.04
C ASP A 409 -11.36 -3.07 0.15
N LYS A 410 -11.21 -4.28 0.72
CA LYS A 410 -11.23 -5.52 -0.08
C LYS A 410 -12.53 -5.68 -0.88
N ASN A 411 -13.67 -5.27 -0.31
CA ASN A 411 -14.96 -5.41 -0.97
C ASN A 411 -15.16 -4.33 -2.06
N PHE A 412 -14.67 -3.10 -1.81
CA PHE A 412 -14.69 -2.05 -2.83
C PHE A 412 -13.80 -2.39 -4.02
N VAL A 413 -12.56 -2.81 -3.76
CA VAL A 413 -11.60 -3.18 -4.82
C VAL A 413 -12.11 -4.35 -5.64
N ASP A 414 -12.59 -5.40 -4.97
CA ASP A 414 -13.15 -6.58 -5.65
C ASP A 414 -14.38 -6.23 -6.48
N TYR A 415 -15.31 -5.44 -5.92
CA TYR A 415 -16.48 -4.98 -6.65
C TYR A 415 -16.09 -4.15 -7.88
N PHE A 416 -15.27 -3.12 -7.70
CA PHE A 416 -14.90 -2.21 -8.79
C PHE A 416 -14.17 -2.93 -9.93
N LEU A 417 -13.15 -3.75 -9.59
CA LEU A 417 -12.37 -4.49 -10.59
C LEU A 417 -13.12 -5.69 -11.20
N SER A 418 -14.22 -6.14 -10.58
CA SER A 418 -15.12 -7.14 -11.16
C SER A 418 -16.10 -6.55 -12.17
N LEU A 419 -16.29 -5.23 -12.22
CA LEU A 419 -17.15 -4.60 -13.22
C LEU A 419 -16.56 -4.79 -14.62
N PRO A 420 -17.40 -4.83 -15.66
CA PRO A 420 -16.95 -4.94 -17.06
C PRO A 420 -15.93 -3.87 -17.40
N ILE A 421 -14.89 -4.27 -18.12
CA ILE A 421 -13.78 -3.37 -18.46
C ILE A 421 -14.28 -2.19 -19.30
N GLU A 422 -15.22 -2.45 -20.20
CA GLU A 422 -15.86 -1.44 -21.06
C GLU A 422 -16.55 -0.32 -20.25
N MET A 423 -17.01 -0.62 -19.04
CA MET A 423 -17.57 0.40 -18.16
C MET A 423 -16.49 1.19 -17.43
N ARG A 424 -15.41 0.53 -17.02
CA ARG A 424 -14.32 1.13 -16.24
C ARG A 424 -13.37 1.98 -17.08
N ASN A 425 -13.07 1.55 -18.32
CA ASN A 425 -12.21 2.29 -19.22
C ASN A 425 -12.98 3.46 -19.88
N PRO A 426 -12.64 4.72 -19.56
CA PRO A 426 -13.36 5.88 -20.09
C PRO A 426 -13.33 5.98 -21.61
N CYS A 427 -12.29 5.45 -22.27
CA CYS A 427 -12.17 5.47 -23.73
C CYS A 427 -13.12 4.48 -24.43
N SER A 428 -13.69 3.53 -23.72
CA SER A 428 -14.69 2.58 -24.21
C SER A 428 -16.05 2.69 -23.53
N ASN A 429 -16.15 3.50 -22.47
CA ASN A 429 -17.39 3.72 -21.76
C ASN A 429 -18.39 4.48 -22.64
N LYS A 430 -19.53 3.83 -22.94
CA LYS A 430 -20.54 4.40 -23.84
C LYS A 430 -21.09 5.75 -23.37
N MET A 431 -21.29 5.93 -22.07
CA MET A 431 -21.81 7.18 -21.53
C MET A 431 -20.78 8.30 -21.64
N ALA A 432 -19.50 8.02 -21.32
CA ALA A 432 -18.40 8.98 -21.50
C ALA A 432 -18.31 9.48 -22.95
N LEU A 433 -18.47 8.56 -23.91
CA LEU A 433 -18.44 8.87 -25.34
C LEU A 433 -19.67 9.67 -25.78
N LEU A 434 -20.88 9.31 -25.31
CA LEU A 434 -22.12 10.02 -25.64
C LEU A 434 -22.14 11.45 -25.08
N GLU A 435 -21.62 11.63 -23.86
CA GLU A 435 -21.52 12.93 -23.21
C GLU A 435 -20.33 13.77 -23.70
N ASN A 436 -19.50 13.22 -24.58
CA ASN A 436 -18.22 13.80 -25.00
C ASN A 436 -17.33 14.21 -23.82
N ARG A 437 -17.33 13.36 -22.76
CA ARG A 437 -16.65 13.61 -21.48
C ARG A 437 -15.69 12.46 -21.13
N VAL A 438 -14.78 12.14 -22.04
CA VAL A 438 -13.76 11.10 -21.81
C VAL A 438 -12.69 11.67 -20.86
N CYS A 439 -12.73 11.25 -19.60
CA CYS A 439 -11.76 11.67 -18.58
C CYS A 439 -11.42 10.49 -17.65
N GLU A 440 -10.32 10.62 -16.92
CA GLU A 440 -9.94 9.65 -15.90
C GLU A 440 -11.02 9.53 -14.82
N LYS A 441 -11.16 8.32 -14.27
CA LYS A 441 -12.15 8.00 -13.21
C LYS A 441 -13.61 8.31 -13.58
N TYR A 442 -13.95 8.39 -14.87
CA TYR A 442 -15.30 8.76 -15.32
C TYR A 442 -16.41 8.00 -14.59
N LEU A 443 -16.27 6.66 -14.45
CA LEU A 443 -17.26 5.84 -13.77
C LEU A 443 -17.41 6.18 -12.27
N LEU A 444 -16.34 6.49 -11.58
CA LEU A 444 -16.36 6.93 -10.18
C LEU A 444 -17.04 8.29 -10.05
N ARG A 445 -16.71 9.25 -10.93
CA ARG A 445 -17.32 10.59 -10.96
C ARG A 445 -18.83 10.50 -11.19
N GLN A 446 -19.26 9.69 -12.16
CA GLN A 446 -20.68 9.42 -12.38
C GLN A 446 -21.35 8.77 -11.16
N ALA A 447 -20.71 7.80 -10.51
CA ALA A 447 -21.27 7.16 -9.33
C ALA A 447 -21.59 8.18 -8.22
N ILE A 448 -20.73 9.18 -8.04
CA ILE A 448 -20.96 10.25 -7.05
C ILE A 448 -22.15 11.14 -7.47
N ILE A 449 -22.17 11.64 -8.70
CA ILE A 449 -23.21 12.59 -9.16
C ILE A 449 -24.58 11.93 -9.25
N GLU A 450 -24.65 10.73 -9.80
CA GLU A 450 -25.94 10.04 -10.00
C GLU A 450 -26.54 9.51 -8.69
N THR A 451 -25.70 9.17 -7.71
CA THR A 451 -26.17 8.59 -6.45
C THR A 451 -26.37 9.65 -5.36
N ASN A 452 -25.49 10.62 -5.27
CA ASN A 452 -25.55 11.70 -4.29
C ASN A 452 -25.01 13.02 -4.87
N PRO A 453 -25.81 13.75 -5.67
CA PRO A 453 -25.37 14.96 -6.37
C PRO A 453 -24.99 16.13 -5.45
N SER A 454 -25.41 16.09 -4.18
CA SER A 454 -25.08 17.12 -3.18
C SER A 454 -23.82 16.79 -2.37
N LEU A 455 -23.19 15.62 -2.58
CA LEU A 455 -22.05 15.19 -1.80
C LEU A 455 -20.86 16.15 -1.96
N LEU A 456 -20.60 16.59 -3.19
CA LEU A 456 -19.50 17.49 -3.54
C LEU A 456 -19.94 18.51 -4.61
N PRO A 457 -19.30 19.69 -4.67
CA PRO A 457 -19.51 20.61 -5.78
C PRO A 457 -19.15 19.96 -7.13
N GLU A 458 -19.93 20.23 -8.17
CA GLU A 458 -19.69 19.68 -9.51
C GLU A 458 -18.29 20.04 -10.05
N SER A 459 -17.79 21.26 -9.77
CA SER A 459 -16.45 21.70 -10.12
C SER A 459 -15.34 20.82 -9.53
N ILE A 460 -15.55 20.25 -8.35
CA ILE A 460 -14.62 19.30 -7.71
C ILE A 460 -14.76 17.91 -8.33
N VAL A 461 -16.00 17.46 -8.56
CA VAL A 461 -16.24 16.14 -9.15
C VAL A 461 -15.63 16.03 -10.54
N TRP A 462 -15.64 17.11 -11.34
CA TRP A 462 -15.07 17.12 -12.70
C TRP A 462 -13.70 17.80 -12.82
N ARG A 463 -13.07 18.11 -11.68
CA ARG A 463 -11.69 18.66 -11.69
C ARG A 463 -10.74 17.68 -12.39
N THR A 464 -9.86 18.21 -13.26
CA THR A 464 -8.79 17.42 -13.89
C THR A 464 -7.84 16.87 -12.82
N LYS A 465 -7.41 15.61 -13.00
CA LYS A 465 -6.45 14.97 -12.09
C LYS A 465 -5.11 15.70 -12.11
N GLU A 466 -4.65 16.08 -10.94
CA GLU A 466 -3.25 16.39 -10.66
C GLU A 466 -2.66 15.36 -9.69
N ALA A 467 -1.40 14.98 -9.88
CA ALA A 467 -0.68 14.19 -8.90
C ALA A 467 -0.43 15.05 -7.66
N PHE A 468 -0.46 14.44 -6.48
CA PHE A 468 -0.22 15.18 -5.23
C PHE A 468 1.13 15.90 -5.22
N SER A 469 2.20 15.27 -5.77
CA SER A 469 3.50 15.90 -5.96
C SER A 469 3.48 17.15 -6.88
N ASP A 470 2.52 17.20 -7.79
CA ASP A 470 2.34 18.35 -8.71
C ASP A 470 1.39 19.39 -8.09
N GLY A 471 0.35 18.96 -7.38
CA GLY A 471 -0.66 19.81 -6.76
C GLY A 471 -0.15 20.66 -5.59
N VAL A 472 0.89 20.21 -4.88
CA VAL A 472 1.58 21.01 -3.84
C VAL A 472 2.42 22.15 -4.40
N SER A 473 2.62 22.20 -5.72
CA SER A 473 3.44 23.20 -6.41
C SER A 473 2.81 24.59 -6.34
N GLY A 474 3.65 25.63 -6.22
CA GLY A 474 3.21 27.03 -6.31
C GLY A 474 3.02 27.51 -7.76
N ASP A 475 2.61 28.78 -7.91
CA ASP A 475 2.35 29.41 -9.20
C ASP A 475 3.61 29.57 -10.07
N GLU A 476 4.79 29.77 -9.46
CA GLU A 476 6.02 30.13 -10.18
C GLU A 476 6.92 28.94 -10.52
N ASN A 477 6.93 27.88 -9.66
CA ASN A 477 7.81 26.71 -9.85
C ASN A 477 7.07 25.45 -9.41
N SER A 478 7.11 24.42 -10.26
CA SER A 478 6.67 23.09 -9.85
C SER A 478 7.65 22.49 -8.85
N TRP A 479 7.15 21.63 -7.96
CA TRP A 479 7.99 20.90 -7.01
C TRP A 479 9.10 20.10 -7.71
N TYR A 480 8.76 19.48 -8.83
CA TYR A 480 9.69 18.81 -9.71
C TYR A 480 10.86 19.73 -10.14
N GLU A 481 10.58 20.93 -10.66
CA GLU A 481 11.63 21.88 -11.11
C GLU A 481 12.51 22.38 -9.96
N VAL A 482 11.92 22.55 -8.77
CA VAL A 482 12.69 22.92 -7.57
C VAL A 482 13.72 21.85 -7.23
N ILE A 483 13.33 20.56 -7.26
CA ILE A 483 14.25 19.46 -6.99
C ILE A 483 15.36 19.44 -8.04
N GLN A 484 15.01 19.49 -9.34
CA GLN A 484 16.00 19.45 -10.42
C GLN A 484 17.07 20.55 -10.26
N LYS A 485 16.63 21.81 -10.05
CA LYS A 485 17.56 22.94 -9.83
C LYS A 485 18.52 22.73 -8.64
N LYS A 486 18.02 22.13 -7.57
CA LYS A 486 18.83 21.89 -6.36
C LYS A 486 19.82 20.76 -6.55
N VAL A 487 19.42 19.65 -7.16
CA VAL A 487 20.33 18.50 -7.39
C VAL A 487 21.39 18.80 -8.45
N GLU A 488 21.13 19.66 -9.42
CA GLU A 488 22.12 20.13 -10.40
C GLU A 488 23.31 20.86 -9.74
N MET A 489 23.10 21.48 -8.59
CA MET A 489 24.17 22.16 -7.82
C MET A 489 24.98 21.20 -6.95
N MET A 490 24.57 19.93 -6.84
CA MET A 490 25.22 18.93 -6.02
C MET A 490 26.26 18.14 -6.82
N LYS A 491 27.26 17.64 -6.13
CA LYS A 491 28.22 16.70 -6.70
C LYS A 491 27.88 15.29 -6.20
N PHE A 492 27.73 14.38 -7.12
CA PHE A 492 27.48 12.97 -6.81
C PHE A 492 28.66 12.12 -7.26
N ASP A 493 28.90 11.04 -6.54
CA ASP A 493 29.80 9.98 -6.98
C ASP A 493 29.20 9.27 -8.21
N ASP A 494 30.05 8.59 -8.97
CA ASP A 494 29.64 7.83 -10.15
C ASP A 494 28.57 6.77 -9.75
N PRO A 495 27.35 6.76 -10.36
CA PRO A 495 26.32 5.76 -10.07
C PRO A 495 26.64 4.37 -10.64
N SER A 496 27.77 4.19 -11.32
CA SER A 496 28.15 2.94 -11.99
C SER A 496 28.16 1.67 -11.12
N PRO A 497 28.35 1.71 -9.77
CA PRO A 497 28.32 0.50 -8.97
C PRO A 497 26.92 -0.11 -8.80
N TRP A 498 25.84 0.62 -9.09
CA TRP A 498 24.47 0.12 -8.89
C TRP A 498 23.91 -0.55 -10.15
N THR A 499 23.79 -1.86 -10.12
CA THR A 499 23.27 -2.66 -11.26
C THR A 499 21.76 -2.85 -11.24
N HIS A 500 21.13 -2.78 -10.04
CA HIS A 500 19.69 -2.84 -9.88
C HIS A 500 19.11 -1.43 -9.84
N ASN A 501 18.12 -1.13 -10.67
CA ASN A 501 17.50 0.20 -10.80
C ASN A 501 18.59 1.29 -10.92
N THR A 502 19.47 1.17 -11.93
CA THR A 502 20.52 2.15 -12.18
C THR A 502 19.92 3.53 -12.39
N PRO A 503 20.28 4.54 -11.59
CA PRO A 503 19.80 5.90 -11.74
C PRO A 503 20.05 6.47 -13.13
N GLN A 504 19.04 7.11 -13.72
CA GLN A 504 19.11 7.75 -15.04
C GLN A 504 19.14 9.28 -14.93
N THR A 505 18.82 9.84 -13.75
CA THR A 505 18.78 11.27 -13.49
C THR A 505 19.59 11.62 -12.23
N LEU A 506 19.98 12.88 -12.09
CA LEU A 506 20.68 13.35 -10.88
C LEU A 506 19.81 13.20 -9.63
N GLU A 507 18.51 13.40 -9.76
CA GLU A 507 17.56 13.19 -8.67
C GLU A 507 17.51 11.73 -8.21
N GLN A 508 17.42 10.78 -9.15
CA GLN A 508 17.48 9.36 -8.83
C GLN A 508 18.83 8.99 -8.16
N THR A 509 19.91 9.58 -8.61
CA THR A 509 21.24 9.41 -7.99
C THR A 509 21.25 9.95 -6.56
N TYR A 510 20.69 11.14 -6.33
CA TYR A 510 20.57 11.74 -5.00
C TYR A 510 19.78 10.85 -4.03
N TYR A 511 18.59 10.42 -4.42
CA TYR A 511 17.77 9.55 -3.58
C TYR A 511 18.42 8.19 -3.33
N ARG A 512 19.01 7.60 -4.35
CA ARG A 512 19.72 6.33 -4.23
C ARG A 512 20.92 6.43 -3.31
N THR A 513 21.70 7.50 -3.37
CA THR A 513 22.85 7.73 -2.49
C THR A 513 22.43 7.77 -1.02
N ILE A 514 21.35 8.50 -0.69
CA ILE A 514 20.82 8.55 0.67
C ILE A 514 20.36 7.15 1.10
N TYR A 515 19.57 6.48 0.26
CA TYR A 515 19.03 5.17 0.57
C TYR A 515 20.12 4.13 0.85
N GLU A 516 21.14 4.03 0.00
CA GLU A 516 22.23 3.06 0.18
C GLU A 516 23.07 3.34 1.44
N SER A 517 23.17 4.59 1.86
CA SER A 517 23.84 4.93 3.12
C SER A 517 23.09 4.46 4.35
N LEU A 518 21.74 4.39 4.26
CA LEU A 518 20.85 3.99 5.36
C LEU A 518 20.53 2.49 5.33
N PHE A 519 20.34 1.93 4.14
CA PHE A 519 19.81 0.57 3.93
C PHE A 519 20.68 -0.23 2.94
N PRO A 520 21.98 -0.41 3.21
CA PRO A 520 22.89 -1.05 2.26
C PRO A 520 22.43 -2.48 1.92
N GLY A 521 22.45 -2.81 0.62
CA GLY A 521 22.14 -4.15 0.12
C GLY A 521 20.65 -4.50 0.09
N THR A 522 19.75 -3.55 0.33
CA THR A 522 18.30 -3.79 0.35
C THR A 522 17.56 -3.20 -0.84
N ALA A 523 18.27 -2.59 -1.78
CA ALA A 523 17.68 -1.87 -2.91
C ALA A 523 16.74 -2.71 -3.79
N SER A 524 16.92 -4.02 -3.84
CA SER A 524 16.05 -4.94 -4.57
C SER A 524 14.61 -5.01 -4.04
N ASN A 525 14.34 -4.44 -2.85
CA ASN A 525 13.00 -4.30 -2.32
C ASN A 525 12.14 -3.29 -3.10
N ILE A 526 12.78 -2.39 -3.87
CA ILE A 526 12.12 -1.51 -4.82
C ILE A 526 12.27 -2.15 -6.22
N PRO A 527 11.23 -2.75 -6.80
CA PRO A 527 11.36 -3.59 -7.98
C PRO A 527 11.75 -2.79 -9.24
N TYR A 528 11.31 -1.56 -9.35
CA TYR A 528 11.58 -0.64 -10.47
C TYR A 528 11.32 0.81 -10.06
N PHE A 529 11.80 1.78 -10.84
CA PHE A 529 11.33 3.16 -10.75
C PHE A 529 9.94 3.26 -11.37
N TRP A 530 8.98 3.79 -10.61
CA TRP A 530 7.61 3.97 -11.11
C TRP A 530 7.58 5.01 -12.23
N MET A 531 7.01 4.64 -13.38
CA MET A 531 6.88 5.51 -14.54
C MET A 531 5.51 5.33 -15.19
N PRO A 532 4.93 6.39 -15.80
CA PRO A 532 3.72 6.31 -16.61
C PRO A 532 3.87 5.28 -17.73
N LYS A 533 2.86 4.40 -17.89
CA LYS A 533 2.80 3.43 -18.98
C LYS A 533 2.04 4.00 -20.18
N PHE A 534 2.12 3.36 -21.34
CA PHE A 534 1.42 3.75 -22.57
C PHE A 534 1.81 5.09 -23.18
N VAL A 535 2.75 5.81 -22.62
CA VAL A 535 3.27 7.10 -23.08
C VAL A 535 4.79 7.10 -23.06
N LYS A 536 5.41 7.93 -23.90
CA LYS A 536 6.83 8.19 -23.77
C LYS A 536 7.00 9.26 -22.68
N ALA A 537 7.45 8.86 -21.52
CA ALA A 537 7.71 9.75 -20.41
C ALA A 537 9.20 9.71 -20.04
N GLU A 538 9.82 10.87 -19.93
CA GLU A 538 11.19 11.03 -19.43
C GLU A 538 11.21 11.24 -17.93
N ASP A 539 10.07 11.65 -17.36
CA ASP A 539 9.87 11.87 -15.93
C ASP A 539 8.51 11.31 -15.48
N CYS A 540 8.38 11.04 -14.19
CA CYS A 540 7.15 10.50 -13.60
C CYS A 540 6.05 11.56 -13.38
N SER A 541 6.36 12.87 -13.44
CA SER A 541 5.38 13.95 -13.27
C SER A 541 4.37 13.97 -14.41
N ALA A 542 3.08 14.04 -14.06
CA ALA A 542 2.00 14.17 -15.04
C ALA A 542 2.10 15.45 -15.85
N ARG A 543 2.70 16.54 -15.32
CA ARG A 543 2.89 17.83 -16.00
C ARG A 543 3.81 17.74 -17.22
N THR A 544 4.68 16.73 -17.29
CA THR A 544 5.56 16.48 -18.45
C THR A 544 4.86 15.79 -19.62
N LEU A 545 3.62 15.29 -19.42
CA LEU A 545 2.88 14.56 -20.44
C LEU A 545 2.16 15.50 -21.41
N GLU A 546 2.22 15.23 -22.71
CA GLU A 546 1.49 15.98 -23.74
C GLU A 546 -0.03 16.07 -23.46
N ILE A 547 -0.61 15.00 -22.93
CA ILE A 547 -2.04 14.93 -22.59
C ILE A 547 -2.43 15.94 -21.50
N TYR A 548 -1.52 16.26 -20.58
CA TYR A 548 -1.74 17.30 -19.57
C TYR A 548 -1.82 18.69 -20.20
N SER A 549 -0.87 19.00 -21.09
CA SER A 549 -0.83 20.28 -21.80
C SER A 549 -2.02 20.52 -22.74
N GLN A 550 -2.59 19.45 -23.32
CA GLN A 550 -3.76 19.52 -24.20
C GLN A 550 -5.07 19.78 -23.44
N ARG A 551 -5.18 19.38 -22.18
CA ARG A 551 -6.39 19.55 -21.36
C ARG A 551 -6.47 20.87 -20.62
N ASN A 552 -5.35 21.50 -20.37
CA ASN A 552 -5.28 22.79 -19.67
C ASN A 552 -5.25 24.00 -20.64
N LYS A 553 -5.41 23.74 -21.95
CA LYS A 553 -5.70 24.73 -22.98
C LYS A 553 -7.19 24.79 -23.28
#